data_2b8f458d780b944d9d53bbb9f0d83c14
#
_entry.id   2b8f458d780b944d9d53bbb9f0d83c14
#
_cell.length_a   1.000
_cell.length_b   1.000
_cell.length_c   1.000
_cell.angle_alpha   90.00
_cell.angle_beta   90.00
_cell.angle_gamma   90.00
#
_symmetry.space_group_name_H-M   'P 1'
#
loop_
_entity.id
_entity.type
_entity.pdbx_description
1 polymer ?
#
loop_
_entity_poly.entity_id
_entity_poly.type
_entity_poly.pdbx_seq_one_letter_code
_entity_poly.pdbx_strand_id
1 'polypeptide(L)'
;MKYVNVVVENKSKHTDMIFTYRDCDSGAKTGDCVLIPFSRGNKTKRGFVFGITDAADCPEEKIKDIQGIDPNLCLSEEIIKTAAWMKQRYAITYSDAINCFLPPGKPAAEGKQKEPYKDIEGNYTQPDALTGEQRIAADAIKSAIDEGRQENFLIHGVTASGKTQVYMEVISECLDRGRTAIVLVPEISLTGQLIKRFVGRFGKEAIAVMHSRLTQ
;
A
#
# COMPACT_ATOMS: atom_id res chain seq x y z
N MET A 1 -32.48 8.40 -8.45
CA MET A 1 -31.95 8.52 -7.09
C MET A 1 -30.65 7.72 -7.07
N LYS A 2 -29.54 8.26 -6.56
CA LYS A 2 -28.28 7.53 -6.56
C LYS A 2 -28.08 6.77 -5.26
N TYR A 3 -27.56 5.58 -5.37
CA TYR A 3 -27.20 4.73 -4.23
C TYR A 3 -25.71 4.43 -4.27
N VAL A 4 -25.13 4.23 -3.09
CA VAL A 4 -23.75 3.84 -2.91
C VAL A 4 -23.67 2.47 -2.24
N ASN A 5 -22.85 1.61 -2.79
CA ASN A 5 -22.55 0.29 -2.28
C ASN A 5 -21.36 0.39 -1.33
N VAL A 6 -21.59 0.16 -0.05
CA VAL A 6 -20.64 0.45 1.02
C VAL A 6 -20.21 -0.83 1.73
N VAL A 7 -18.91 -1.01 1.89
CA VAL A 7 -18.33 -1.97 2.83
C VAL A 7 -18.11 -1.27 4.15
N VAL A 8 -18.73 -1.79 5.21
CA VAL A 8 -18.66 -1.21 6.56
C VAL A 8 -17.40 -1.68 7.27
N GLU A 9 -16.66 -0.78 7.87
CA GLU A 9 -15.52 -1.12 8.74
C GLU A 9 -16.04 -1.89 9.98
N ASN A 10 -16.01 -3.22 9.90
CA ASN A 10 -16.49 -4.09 10.95
C ASN A 10 -15.70 -5.42 11.01
N LYS A 11 -15.41 -5.87 12.23
CA LYS A 11 -14.69 -7.13 12.48
C LYS A 11 -15.59 -8.38 12.43
N SER A 12 -16.92 -8.21 12.33
CA SER A 12 -17.85 -9.34 12.33
C SER A 12 -17.98 -9.98 10.96
N LYS A 13 -17.65 -11.24 10.85
CA LYS A 13 -17.81 -12.03 9.61
C LYS A 13 -19.27 -12.09 9.11
N HIS A 14 -20.26 -11.98 10.02
CA HIS A 14 -21.68 -12.02 9.66
C HIS A 14 -22.17 -10.76 8.92
N THR A 15 -21.42 -9.67 9.01
CA THR A 15 -21.72 -8.41 8.35
C THR A 15 -20.66 -8.03 7.32
N ASP A 16 -19.87 -9.01 6.88
CA ASP A 16 -18.84 -8.85 5.87
C ASP A 16 -19.43 -8.95 4.46
N MET A 17 -20.25 -7.97 4.13
CA MET A 17 -20.96 -7.83 2.86
C MET A 17 -21.05 -6.37 2.44
N ILE A 18 -21.47 -6.15 1.22
CA ILE A 18 -21.75 -4.82 0.69
C ILE A 18 -23.17 -4.43 1.10
N PHE A 19 -23.34 -3.21 1.60
CA PHE A 19 -24.62 -2.62 1.98
C PHE A 19 -24.94 -1.45 1.08
N THR A 20 -26.20 -1.31 0.68
CA THR A 20 -26.66 -0.19 -0.13
C THR A 20 -27.19 0.94 0.75
N TYR A 21 -26.72 2.16 0.49
CA TYR A 21 -27.16 3.41 1.15
C TYR A 21 -27.59 4.43 0.10
N ARG A 22 -28.42 5.42 0.46
CA ARG A 22 -28.72 6.57 -0.40
C ARG A 22 -27.57 7.57 -0.33
N ASP A 23 -27.22 8.11 -1.49
CA ASP A 23 -26.15 9.13 -1.61
C ASP A 23 -26.62 10.50 -1.09
N CYS A 24 -27.93 10.81 -1.13
CA CYS A 24 -28.50 12.10 -0.70
C CYS A 24 -27.79 13.31 -1.29
N ASP A 25 -27.39 13.24 -2.57
CA ASP A 25 -26.68 14.29 -3.32
C ASP A 25 -25.34 14.73 -2.68
N SER A 26 -24.72 13.87 -1.89
CA SER A 26 -23.40 14.13 -1.32
C SER A 26 -22.28 14.12 -2.34
N GLY A 27 -22.54 13.53 -3.51
CA GLY A 27 -21.55 13.38 -4.57
C GLY A 27 -20.47 12.34 -4.28
N ALA A 28 -20.78 11.36 -3.43
CA ALA A 28 -19.86 10.28 -3.06
C ALA A 28 -19.38 9.52 -4.31
N LYS A 29 -18.09 9.16 -4.32
CA LYS A 29 -17.41 8.44 -5.39
C LYS A 29 -16.88 7.11 -4.89
N THR A 30 -16.62 6.18 -5.81
CA THR A 30 -15.93 4.93 -5.48
C THR A 30 -14.60 5.24 -4.80
N GLY A 31 -14.36 4.60 -3.66
CA GLY A 31 -13.18 4.80 -2.82
C GLY A 31 -13.38 5.75 -1.65
N ASP A 32 -14.40 6.62 -1.67
CA ASP A 32 -14.64 7.54 -0.58
C ASP A 32 -14.94 6.81 0.73
N CYS A 33 -14.41 7.36 1.82
CA CYS A 33 -14.78 6.96 3.17
C CYS A 33 -16.04 7.71 3.59
N VAL A 34 -17.11 6.97 3.87
CA VAL A 34 -18.40 7.54 4.25
C VAL A 34 -18.76 7.21 5.70
N LEU A 35 -19.44 8.13 6.36
CA LEU A 35 -20.06 7.92 7.66
C LEU A 35 -21.49 7.44 7.46
N ILE A 36 -21.81 6.30 8.06
CA ILE A 36 -23.08 5.61 7.85
C ILE A 36 -23.73 5.18 9.17
N PRO A 37 -25.06 5.22 9.29
CA PRO A 37 -25.78 4.62 10.39
C PRO A 37 -25.81 3.10 10.22
N PHE A 38 -25.17 2.36 11.13
CA PHE A 38 -25.07 0.90 11.06
C PHE A 38 -25.77 0.21 12.22
N SER A 39 -26.30 -0.99 11.99
CA SER A 39 -27.06 -1.82 12.94
C SER A 39 -28.41 -1.26 13.36
N ARG A 40 -29.14 -1.98 14.25
CA ARG A 40 -30.44 -1.55 14.79
C ARG A 40 -30.35 -0.27 15.64
N GLY A 41 -29.20 -0.02 16.25
CA GLY A 41 -28.96 1.16 17.08
C GLY A 41 -28.47 2.40 16.31
N ASN A 42 -28.42 2.37 14.99
CA ASN A 42 -27.97 3.48 14.12
C ASN A 42 -26.65 4.14 14.57
N LYS A 43 -25.75 3.35 15.16
CA LYS A 43 -24.42 3.87 15.53
C LYS A 43 -23.66 4.26 14.27
N THR A 44 -23.13 5.46 14.24
CA THR A 44 -22.30 5.93 13.15
C THR A 44 -21.03 5.08 13.04
N LYS A 45 -20.79 4.56 11.86
CA LYS A 45 -19.57 3.83 11.50
C LYS A 45 -18.97 4.37 10.21
N ARG A 46 -17.70 4.10 10.01
CA ARG A 46 -17.04 4.34 8.72
C ARG A 46 -17.29 3.17 7.80
N GLY A 47 -17.37 3.47 6.52
CA GLY A 47 -17.40 2.50 5.46
C GLY A 47 -16.76 3.07 4.20
N PHE A 48 -16.42 2.21 3.25
CA PHE A 48 -15.82 2.62 1.99
C PHE A 48 -16.78 2.32 0.84
N VAL A 49 -16.91 3.25 -0.09
CA VAL A 49 -17.74 3.10 -1.27
C VAL A 49 -17.04 2.18 -2.27
N PHE A 50 -17.65 1.03 -2.54
CA PHE A 50 -17.19 0.03 -3.50
C PHE A 50 -17.81 0.20 -4.90
N GLY A 51 -18.86 0.98 -5.01
CA GLY A 51 -19.51 1.26 -6.26
C GLY A 51 -20.72 2.18 -6.10
N ILE A 52 -21.19 2.68 -7.22
CA ILE A 52 -22.37 3.54 -7.33
C ILE A 52 -23.39 2.83 -8.23
N THR A 53 -24.67 2.92 -7.87
CA THR A 53 -25.75 2.30 -8.64
C THR A 53 -26.99 3.19 -8.63
N ASP A 54 -27.82 3.08 -9.66
CA ASP A 54 -29.12 3.74 -9.74
C ASP A 54 -30.26 2.84 -9.26
N ALA A 55 -29.96 1.57 -8.99
CA ALA A 55 -30.92 0.58 -8.49
C ALA A 55 -30.49 0.03 -7.14
N ALA A 56 -31.44 -0.18 -6.25
CA ALA A 56 -31.21 -0.79 -4.94
C ALA A 56 -31.64 -2.26 -4.96
N ASP A 57 -30.82 -3.12 -4.36
CA ASP A 57 -31.09 -4.56 -4.23
C ASP A 57 -32.05 -4.91 -3.08
N CYS A 58 -32.57 -3.90 -2.35
CA CYS A 58 -33.46 -4.08 -1.21
C CYS A 58 -34.57 -3.04 -1.20
N PRO A 59 -35.69 -3.29 -0.46
CA PRO A 59 -36.79 -2.35 -0.35
C PRO A 59 -36.33 -0.96 0.16
N GLU A 60 -36.79 0.10 -0.49
CA GLU A 60 -36.39 1.49 -0.20
C GLU A 60 -36.57 1.89 1.27
N GLU A 61 -37.57 1.34 1.94
CA GLU A 61 -37.84 1.60 3.35
C GLU A 61 -36.72 1.14 4.29
N LYS A 62 -35.88 0.20 3.83
CA LYS A 62 -34.74 -0.34 4.60
C LYS A 62 -33.43 0.37 4.30
N ILE A 63 -33.40 1.19 3.25
CA ILE A 63 -32.18 1.88 2.84
C ILE A 63 -32.03 3.13 3.68
N LYS A 64 -30.88 3.22 4.34
CA LYS A 64 -30.49 4.40 5.14
C LYS A 64 -29.67 5.36 4.29
N ASP A 65 -29.62 6.59 4.75
CA ASP A 65 -28.85 7.65 4.12
C ASP A 65 -27.41 7.64 4.63
N ILE A 66 -26.45 8.00 3.80
CA ILE A 66 -25.09 8.34 4.28
C ILE A 66 -25.20 9.63 5.10
N GLN A 67 -24.37 9.75 6.13
CA GLN A 67 -24.37 10.90 7.04
C GLN A 67 -23.31 11.94 6.63
N GLY A 68 -22.33 11.56 5.82
CA GLY A 68 -21.28 12.43 5.34
C GLY A 68 -20.12 11.65 4.72
N ILE A 69 -19.17 12.39 4.16
CA ILE A 69 -17.91 11.88 3.59
C ILE A 69 -16.76 12.35 4.48
N ASP A 70 -15.83 11.47 4.80
CA ASP A 70 -14.58 11.83 5.46
C ASP A 70 -13.58 12.30 4.39
N PRO A 71 -13.26 13.60 4.32
CA PRO A 71 -12.39 14.13 3.27
C PRO A 71 -10.92 13.73 3.42
N ASN A 72 -10.53 13.20 4.57
CA ASN A 72 -9.14 12.87 4.87
C ASN A 72 -8.78 11.42 4.49
N LEU A 73 -9.76 10.63 4.05
CA LEU A 73 -9.56 9.22 3.78
C LEU A 73 -10.32 8.80 2.52
N CYS A 74 -9.56 8.46 1.49
CA CYS A 74 -10.07 7.93 0.23
C CYS A 74 -9.16 6.80 -0.26
N LEU A 75 -9.74 5.75 -0.80
CA LEU A 75 -9.04 4.65 -1.43
C LEU A 75 -9.11 4.81 -2.95
N SER A 76 -8.03 4.47 -3.65
CA SER A 76 -8.09 4.44 -5.11
C SER A 76 -8.98 3.30 -5.60
N GLU A 77 -9.50 3.43 -6.82
CA GLU A 77 -10.26 2.33 -7.46
C GLU A 77 -9.45 1.03 -7.54
N GLU A 78 -8.15 1.12 -7.73
CA GLU A 78 -7.25 -0.03 -7.75
C GLU A 78 -7.24 -0.75 -6.41
N ILE A 79 -7.19 -0.02 -5.30
CA ILE A 79 -7.27 -0.59 -3.94
C ILE A 79 -8.63 -1.27 -3.74
N ILE A 80 -9.74 -0.65 -4.16
CA ILE A 80 -11.08 -1.24 -4.06
C ILE A 80 -11.15 -2.56 -4.83
N LYS A 81 -10.67 -2.58 -6.08
CA LYS A 81 -10.62 -3.79 -6.91
C LYS A 81 -9.72 -4.87 -6.28
N THR A 82 -8.58 -4.46 -5.76
CA THR A 82 -7.63 -5.39 -5.10
C THR A 82 -8.21 -5.96 -3.81
N ALA A 83 -8.88 -5.16 -2.98
CA ALA A 83 -9.54 -5.64 -1.77
C ALA A 83 -10.66 -6.66 -2.08
N ALA A 84 -11.45 -6.41 -3.13
CA ALA A 84 -12.46 -7.35 -3.60
C ALA A 84 -11.84 -8.68 -4.09
N TRP A 85 -10.76 -8.60 -4.85
CA TRP A 85 -10.01 -9.76 -5.30
C TRP A 85 -9.38 -10.53 -4.12
N MET A 86 -8.77 -9.82 -3.14
CA MET A 86 -8.18 -10.45 -1.95
C MET A 86 -9.22 -11.23 -1.15
N LYS A 87 -10.43 -10.67 -0.98
CA LYS A 87 -11.52 -11.36 -0.30
C LYS A 87 -11.85 -12.69 -0.96
N GLN A 88 -11.98 -12.70 -2.27
CA GLN A 88 -12.29 -13.92 -3.05
C GLN A 88 -11.13 -14.93 -3.01
N ARG A 89 -9.90 -14.43 -3.15
CA ARG A 89 -8.70 -15.29 -3.29
C ARG A 89 -8.25 -15.91 -1.98
N TYR A 90 -8.35 -15.17 -0.87
CA TYR A 90 -7.81 -15.57 0.43
C TYR A 90 -8.87 -15.87 1.49
N ALA A 91 -10.15 -15.75 1.15
CA ALA A 91 -11.28 -15.95 2.07
C ALA A 91 -11.20 -15.08 3.35
N ILE A 92 -10.58 -13.91 3.25
CA ILE A 92 -10.50 -12.90 4.31
C ILE A 92 -11.72 -11.97 4.25
N THR A 93 -11.93 -11.15 5.29
CA THR A 93 -12.99 -10.15 5.26
C THR A 93 -12.59 -8.94 4.41
N TYR A 94 -13.59 -8.17 3.94
CA TYR A 94 -13.31 -6.88 3.29
C TYR A 94 -12.53 -5.95 4.21
N SER A 95 -12.88 -5.91 5.50
CA SER A 95 -12.16 -5.09 6.48
C SER A 95 -10.69 -5.50 6.60
N ASP A 96 -10.39 -6.80 6.61
CA ASP A 96 -9.00 -7.27 6.65
C ASP A 96 -8.24 -6.88 5.38
N ALA A 97 -8.89 -7.02 4.21
CA ALA A 97 -8.28 -6.62 2.94
C ALA A 97 -7.99 -5.10 2.89
N ILE A 98 -8.96 -4.28 3.29
CA ILE A 98 -8.81 -2.81 3.31
C ILE A 98 -7.71 -2.39 4.30
N ASN A 99 -7.63 -3.02 5.47
CA ASN A 99 -6.62 -2.72 6.47
C ASN A 99 -5.18 -2.97 6.00
N CYS A 100 -4.97 -3.79 4.95
CA CYS A 100 -3.65 -3.94 4.34
C CYS A 100 -3.16 -2.66 3.64
N PHE A 101 -4.07 -1.77 3.26
CA PHE A 101 -3.78 -0.52 2.53
C PHE A 101 -3.86 0.72 3.42
N LEU A 102 -4.48 0.60 4.58
CA LEU A 102 -4.58 1.70 5.53
C LEU A 102 -3.37 1.69 6.46
N PRO A 103 -2.82 2.87 6.80
CA PRO A 103 -1.80 2.93 7.84
C PRO A 103 -2.40 2.38 9.14
N PRO A 104 -1.68 1.48 9.83
CA PRO A 104 -2.14 0.94 11.10
C PRO A 104 -2.18 2.06 12.15
N GLY A 105 -3.31 2.20 12.84
CA GLY A 105 -3.46 3.09 13.98
C GLY A 105 -4.29 4.34 13.73
N LYS A 106 -4.53 5.11 14.80
CA LYS A 106 -5.11 6.45 14.72
C LYS A 106 -4.08 7.38 14.07
N PRO A 107 -4.50 8.44 13.33
CA PRO A 107 -3.58 9.46 12.89
C PRO A 107 -2.72 9.86 14.10
N ALA A 108 -1.40 9.77 13.96
CA ALA A 108 -0.51 10.18 15.03
C ALA A 108 -0.88 11.62 15.40
N ALA A 109 -1.24 11.86 16.66
CA ALA A 109 -1.23 13.21 17.19
C ALA A 109 0.14 13.78 16.85
N GLU A 110 0.22 15.05 16.43
CA GLU A 110 1.45 15.75 16.07
C GLU A 110 2.53 15.57 17.15
N GLY A 111 3.16 14.44 17.17
CA GLY A 111 4.23 14.04 18.06
C GLY A 111 5.51 13.92 17.25
N LYS A 112 6.64 14.24 17.88
CA LYS A 112 7.96 14.08 17.27
C LYS A 112 8.07 12.69 16.65
N GLN A 113 8.10 12.61 15.33
CA GLN A 113 8.42 11.39 14.61
C GLN A 113 9.77 10.89 15.11
N LYS A 114 9.78 9.71 15.70
CA LYS A 114 11.03 9.04 16.03
C LYS A 114 11.59 8.50 14.72
N GLU A 115 12.69 9.08 14.27
CA GLU A 115 13.48 8.56 13.15
C GLU A 115 14.49 7.54 13.71
N PRO A 116 14.15 6.25 13.78
CA PRO A 116 15.00 5.24 14.48
C PRO A 116 16.34 5.01 13.79
N TYR A 117 16.54 5.57 12.61
CA TYR A 117 17.74 5.43 11.78
C TYR A 117 18.46 6.76 11.53
N LYS A 118 18.11 7.81 12.31
CA LYS A 118 18.69 9.15 12.17
C LYS A 118 20.21 9.15 12.30
N ASP A 119 20.74 8.31 13.18
CA ASP A 119 22.16 8.24 13.51
C ASP A 119 22.92 7.15 12.73
N ILE A 120 22.27 6.52 11.74
CA ILE A 120 22.95 5.54 10.90
C ILE A 120 23.89 6.27 9.94
N GLU A 121 25.18 5.99 10.08
CA GLU A 121 26.20 6.37 9.11
C GLU A 121 26.20 5.39 7.94
N GLY A 122 26.23 5.93 6.73
CA GLY A 122 26.32 5.13 5.52
C GLY A 122 27.67 4.41 5.41
N ASN A 123 27.65 3.16 5.02
CA ASN A 123 28.85 2.39 4.72
C ASN A 123 28.65 1.68 3.37
N TYR A 124 29.17 2.30 2.33
CA TYR A 124 29.13 1.75 0.99
C TYR A 124 30.40 2.12 0.22
N THR A 125 31.07 1.10 -0.28
CA THR A 125 32.18 1.29 -1.23
C THR A 125 31.64 0.89 -2.60
N GLN A 126 31.58 1.84 -3.50
CA GLN A 126 31.17 1.58 -4.86
C GLN A 126 32.29 0.79 -5.56
N PRO A 127 32.00 -0.38 -6.16
CA PRO A 127 32.98 -1.04 -7.00
C PRO A 127 33.25 -0.22 -8.26
N ASP A 128 34.46 -0.28 -8.76
CA ASP A 128 34.88 0.47 -9.97
C ASP A 128 34.05 0.08 -11.21
N ALA A 129 33.59 -1.17 -11.27
CA ALA A 129 32.70 -1.65 -12.34
C ALA A 129 31.92 -2.89 -11.90
N LEU A 130 30.78 -3.10 -12.53
CA LEU A 130 30.06 -4.37 -12.47
C LEU A 130 30.85 -5.45 -13.20
N THR A 131 30.80 -6.68 -12.70
CA THR A 131 31.28 -7.84 -13.48
C THR A 131 30.45 -8.03 -14.75
N GLY A 132 30.94 -8.80 -15.72
CA GLY A 132 30.19 -9.07 -16.95
C GLY A 132 28.81 -9.66 -16.70
N GLU A 133 28.68 -10.62 -15.76
CA GLU A 133 27.41 -11.25 -15.41
C GLU A 133 26.47 -10.30 -14.68
N GLN A 134 26.99 -9.47 -13.77
CA GLN A 134 26.19 -8.45 -13.07
C GLN A 134 25.67 -7.40 -14.05
N ARG A 135 26.48 -7.01 -15.03
CA ARG A 135 26.10 -6.05 -16.08
C ARG A 135 24.97 -6.62 -16.93
N ILE A 136 25.11 -7.86 -17.41
CA ILE A 136 24.04 -8.52 -18.19
C ILE A 136 22.73 -8.55 -17.43
N ALA A 137 22.77 -8.90 -16.13
CA ALA A 137 21.57 -8.93 -15.29
C ALA A 137 20.95 -7.53 -15.10
N ALA A 138 21.79 -6.52 -14.86
CA ALA A 138 21.31 -5.13 -14.69
C ALA A 138 20.73 -4.59 -15.99
N ASP A 139 21.40 -4.79 -17.12
CA ASP A 139 20.97 -4.28 -18.43
C ASP A 139 19.64 -4.90 -18.88
N ALA A 140 19.43 -6.20 -18.62
CA ALA A 140 18.16 -6.86 -18.90
C ALA A 140 16.99 -6.22 -18.13
N ILE A 141 17.18 -5.89 -16.84
CA ILE A 141 16.16 -5.24 -16.02
C ILE A 141 15.94 -3.79 -16.48
N LYS A 142 17.02 -3.05 -16.77
CA LYS A 142 16.94 -1.67 -17.26
C LYS A 142 16.19 -1.59 -18.58
N SER A 143 16.43 -2.52 -19.52
CA SER A 143 15.68 -2.60 -20.78
C SER A 143 14.19 -2.77 -20.57
N ALA A 144 13.78 -3.65 -19.64
CA ALA A 144 12.36 -3.82 -19.32
C ALA A 144 11.73 -2.53 -18.71
N ILE A 145 12.49 -1.81 -17.88
CA ILE A 145 12.07 -0.51 -17.32
C ILE A 145 11.91 0.53 -18.44
N ASP A 146 12.82 0.56 -19.41
CA ASP A 146 12.81 1.48 -20.55
C ASP A 146 11.60 1.27 -21.45
N GLU A 147 11.28 0.01 -21.69
CA GLU A 147 10.17 -0.39 -22.54
C GLU A 147 8.82 -0.37 -21.81
N GLY A 148 8.81 -0.05 -20.50
CA GLY A 148 7.59 -0.05 -19.68
C GLY A 148 6.98 -1.44 -19.50
N ARG A 149 7.77 -2.50 -19.67
CA ARG A 149 7.30 -3.88 -19.53
C ARG A 149 7.20 -4.28 -18.07
N GLN A 150 6.07 -4.88 -17.69
CA GLN A 150 5.92 -5.56 -16.40
C GLN A 150 6.52 -6.96 -16.50
N GLU A 151 7.68 -7.15 -15.90
CA GLU A 151 8.43 -8.39 -16.02
C GLU A 151 9.00 -8.83 -14.66
N ASN A 152 9.12 -10.15 -14.46
CA ASN A 152 9.70 -10.74 -13.26
C ASN A 152 11.08 -11.27 -13.59
N PHE A 153 12.09 -10.84 -12.84
CA PHE A 153 13.47 -11.29 -12.99
C PHE A 153 13.89 -12.11 -11.76
N LEU A 154 14.50 -13.26 -11.99
CA LEU A 154 15.15 -14.05 -10.97
C LEU A 154 16.65 -13.92 -11.09
N ILE A 155 17.31 -13.24 -10.14
CA ILE A 155 18.77 -13.16 -10.08
C ILE A 155 19.27 -14.31 -9.22
N HIS A 156 19.83 -15.32 -9.90
CA HIS A 156 20.44 -16.49 -9.25
C HIS A 156 21.93 -16.29 -9.03
N GLY A 157 22.44 -16.65 -7.84
CA GLY A 157 23.86 -16.56 -7.53
C GLY A 157 24.14 -16.96 -6.07
N VAL A 158 25.33 -17.42 -5.79
CA VAL A 158 25.78 -17.80 -4.44
C VAL A 158 25.80 -16.60 -3.49
N THR A 159 25.92 -16.86 -2.19
CA THR A 159 26.13 -15.81 -1.21
C THR A 159 27.39 -15.00 -1.55
N ALA A 160 27.35 -13.69 -1.37
CA ALA A 160 28.45 -12.77 -1.71
C ALA A 160 28.78 -12.65 -3.21
N SER A 161 27.98 -13.19 -4.14
CA SER A 161 28.18 -12.99 -5.58
C SER A 161 27.91 -11.57 -6.09
N GLY A 162 27.51 -10.66 -5.21
CA GLY A 162 27.24 -9.27 -5.57
C GLY A 162 25.84 -8.99 -6.09
N LYS A 163 24.83 -9.86 -5.84
CA LYS A 163 23.42 -9.61 -6.19
C LYS A 163 22.92 -8.25 -5.74
N THR A 164 23.32 -7.86 -4.52
CA THR A 164 22.95 -6.54 -3.96
C THR A 164 23.47 -5.38 -4.82
N GLN A 165 24.62 -5.55 -5.47
CA GLN A 165 25.17 -4.54 -6.37
C GLN A 165 24.29 -4.35 -7.61
N VAL A 166 23.77 -5.44 -8.17
CA VAL A 166 22.82 -5.40 -9.29
C VAL A 166 21.55 -4.65 -8.87
N TYR A 167 20.99 -4.95 -7.68
CA TYR A 167 19.81 -4.23 -7.20
C TYR A 167 20.07 -2.73 -7.03
N MET A 168 21.22 -2.37 -6.43
CA MET A 168 21.57 -0.96 -6.23
C MET A 168 21.74 -0.22 -7.56
N GLU A 169 22.31 -0.87 -8.57
CA GLU A 169 22.48 -0.29 -9.89
C GLU A 169 21.14 -0.02 -10.59
N VAL A 170 20.20 -0.98 -10.50
CA VAL A 170 18.84 -0.82 -11.05
C VAL A 170 18.04 0.25 -10.28
N ILE A 171 18.17 0.29 -8.96
CA ILE A 171 17.51 1.32 -8.13
C ILE A 171 18.05 2.71 -8.48
N SER A 172 19.36 2.87 -8.67
CA SER A 172 19.95 4.15 -9.11
C SER A 172 19.28 4.63 -10.39
N GLU A 173 19.19 3.77 -11.39
CA GLU A 173 18.51 4.06 -12.65
C GLU A 173 17.03 4.48 -12.46
N CYS A 174 16.30 3.80 -11.56
CA CYS A 174 14.91 4.18 -11.26
C CYS A 174 14.85 5.59 -10.65
N LEU A 175 15.73 5.90 -9.70
CA LEU A 175 15.77 7.20 -9.04
C LEU A 175 16.16 8.31 -10.01
N ASP A 176 17.14 8.08 -10.88
CA ASP A 176 17.60 9.03 -11.91
C ASP A 176 16.47 9.39 -12.89
N ARG A 177 15.49 8.50 -13.05
CA ARG A 177 14.27 8.71 -13.86
C ARG A 177 13.10 9.28 -13.06
N GLY A 178 13.31 9.69 -11.82
CA GLY A 178 12.25 10.20 -10.93
C GLY A 178 11.23 9.13 -10.51
N ARG A 179 11.60 7.85 -10.62
CA ARG A 179 10.78 6.72 -10.15
C ARG A 179 11.19 6.32 -8.72
N THR A 180 10.38 5.51 -8.09
CA THR A 180 10.65 4.95 -6.76
C THR A 180 10.90 3.45 -6.82
N ALA A 181 11.52 2.89 -5.79
CA ALA A 181 11.77 1.45 -5.66
C ALA A 181 11.35 0.95 -4.27
N ILE A 182 10.81 -0.26 -4.22
CA ILE A 182 10.50 -0.95 -2.97
C ILE A 182 11.42 -2.16 -2.85
N VAL A 183 12.17 -2.22 -1.74
CA VAL A 183 13.07 -3.34 -1.43
C VAL A 183 12.51 -4.13 -0.27
N LEU A 184 12.08 -5.35 -0.53
CA LEU A 184 11.58 -6.26 0.50
C LEU A 184 12.71 -7.14 1.03
N VAL A 185 12.85 -7.19 2.35
CA VAL A 185 13.88 -7.97 3.03
C VAL A 185 13.22 -8.93 4.01
N PRO A 186 13.46 -10.26 3.92
CA PRO A 186 12.75 -11.25 4.73
C PRO A 186 13.12 -11.22 6.22
N GLU A 187 14.30 -10.76 6.58
CA GLU A 187 14.80 -10.79 7.95
C GLU A 187 15.13 -9.40 8.50
N ILE A 188 14.52 -9.06 9.63
CA ILE A 188 14.76 -7.79 10.32
C ILE A 188 16.22 -7.68 10.83
N SER A 189 16.86 -8.80 11.18
CA SER A 189 18.24 -8.82 11.70
C SER A 189 19.28 -8.36 10.67
N LEU A 190 19.03 -8.57 9.40
CA LEU A 190 19.90 -8.14 8.30
C LEU A 190 19.67 -6.69 7.89
N THR A 191 18.59 -6.08 8.34
CA THR A 191 18.15 -4.76 7.91
C THR A 191 19.20 -3.68 8.22
N GLY A 192 19.87 -3.75 9.37
CA GLY A 192 20.88 -2.74 9.79
C GLY A 192 22.05 -2.61 8.82
N GLN A 193 22.62 -3.73 8.36
CA GLN A 193 23.72 -3.71 7.39
C GLN A 193 23.27 -3.22 6.02
N LEU A 194 22.09 -3.68 5.60
CA LEU A 194 21.52 -3.28 4.33
C LEU A 194 21.21 -1.79 4.33
N ILE A 195 20.57 -1.28 5.38
CA ILE A 195 20.29 0.16 5.53
C ILE A 195 21.57 0.98 5.43
N LYS A 196 22.66 0.59 6.13
CA LYS A 196 23.96 1.29 6.04
C LYS A 196 24.48 1.35 4.61
N ARG A 197 24.34 0.25 3.85
CA ARG A 197 24.75 0.21 2.43
C ARG A 197 23.90 1.13 1.57
N PHE A 198 22.57 1.09 1.76
CA PHE A 198 21.66 1.95 1.01
C PHE A 198 21.87 3.43 1.36
N VAL A 199 22.00 3.76 2.65
CA VAL A 199 22.32 5.14 3.10
C VAL A 199 23.65 5.62 2.51
N GLY A 200 24.65 4.75 2.46
CA GLY A 200 25.95 5.11 1.87
C GLY A 200 25.90 5.33 0.35
N ARG A 201 24.98 4.64 -0.36
CA ARG A 201 24.82 4.77 -1.83
C ARG A 201 23.91 5.92 -2.24
N PHE A 202 22.79 6.10 -1.56
CA PHE A 202 21.68 6.96 -2.00
C PHE A 202 21.45 8.18 -1.09
N GLY A 203 22.07 8.22 0.08
CA GLY A 203 21.81 9.25 1.09
C GLY A 203 20.58 8.91 1.96
N LYS A 204 20.48 9.54 3.11
CA LYS A 204 19.39 9.31 4.08
C LYS A 204 18.03 9.79 3.57
N GLU A 205 18.03 10.91 2.87
CA GLU A 205 16.82 11.57 2.37
C GLU A 205 16.07 10.76 1.30
N ALA A 206 16.78 9.84 0.63
CA ALA A 206 16.20 8.99 -0.39
C ALA A 206 15.59 7.68 0.16
N ILE A 207 15.66 7.43 1.47
CA ILE A 207 15.34 6.12 2.04
C ILE A 207 14.28 6.23 3.13
N ALA A 208 13.18 5.50 2.96
CA ALA A 208 12.20 5.23 4.01
C ALA A 208 12.30 3.76 4.44
N VAL A 209 12.44 3.51 5.73
CA VAL A 209 12.50 2.14 6.29
C VAL A 209 11.21 1.83 7.02
N MET A 210 10.60 0.69 6.69
CA MET A 210 9.38 0.22 7.35
C MET A 210 9.55 -1.22 7.86
N HIS A 211 9.24 -1.47 9.11
CA HIS A 211 9.18 -2.82 9.68
C HIS A 211 8.34 -2.85 10.98
N SER A 212 7.99 -4.04 11.43
CA SER A 212 7.08 -4.27 12.56
C SER A 212 7.56 -3.75 13.93
N ARG A 213 8.84 -3.42 14.08
CA ARG A 213 9.41 -2.85 15.33
C ARG A 213 9.40 -1.31 15.36
N LEU A 214 9.03 -0.66 14.26
CA LEU A 214 8.80 0.77 14.27
C LEU A 214 7.49 1.03 15.02
N THR A 215 7.56 1.76 16.11
CA THR A 215 6.36 2.30 16.76
C THR A 215 5.80 3.42 15.90
N GLN A 216 4.51 3.38 15.72
CA GLN A 216 3.73 4.41 15.06
C GLN A 216 3.77 5.73 15.83
#